data_900a5c523efda6e34710d651c7efe5a9
#
_entry.id   900a5c523efda6e34710d651c7efe5a9
#
_cell.length_a   1.000
_cell.length_b   1.000
_cell.length_c   1.000
_cell.angle_alpha   90.00
_cell.angle_beta   90.00
_cell.angle_gamma   90.00
#
_symmetry.space_group_name_H-M   'P 1'
#
loop_
_entity.id
_entity.type
_entity.pdbx_description
1 polymer ?
#
loop_
_entity_poly.entity_id
_entity_poly.type
_entity_poly.pdbx_seq_one_letter_code
_entity_poly.pdbx_strand_id
1 'polypeptide(L)'
;FDEVQFFPKARQAIKHLVKDARYHYIETGSLISIKKNVQDILIPSEEHKINVFPMDYEEFNWALGKSTDSIRTLVEKNVAIGDMTNRKLMRDFRIYMAVGGMPQVVSTYLQTNNLDAVDKEKLDIISLYEDDLKKIDPSGRLSDIYASIPSQLALKRNRFKIAEATKSRRQIKDEERLFDLIDSKIVLPC
;
A
#
# COMPACT_ATOMS: atom_id res chain seq x y z
N PHE A 1 20.16 -1.09 -2.65
CA PHE A 1 19.70 -1.48 -3.99
C PHE A 1 18.23 -1.15 -4.09
N ASP A 2 17.89 -0.26 -5.02
CA ASP A 2 16.53 0.18 -5.26
C ASP A 2 15.95 -0.53 -6.49
N GLU A 3 14.65 -0.82 -6.46
CA GLU A 3 13.91 -1.47 -7.56
C GLU A 3 14.56 -2.77 -8.03
N VAL A 4 14.92 -3.65 -7.08
CA VAL A 4 15.68 -4.90 -7.37
C VAL A 4 14.99 -5.85 -8.34
N GLN A 5 13.67 -5.72 -8.55
CA GLN A 5 12.93 -6.52 -9.53
C GLN A 5 13.37 -6.28 -10.98
N PHE A 6 13.98 -5.13 -11.29
CA PHE A 6 14.56 -4.86 -12.60
C PHE A 6 15.93 -5.49 -12.79
N PHE A 7 16.59 -5.89 -11.70
CA PHE A 7 17.93 -6.49 -11.71
C PHE A 7 17.99 -7.78 -10.89
N PRO A 8 17.28 -8.84 -11.30
CA PRO A 8 17.20 -10.08 -10.52
C PRO A 8 18.56 -10.70 -10.19
N LYS A 9 19.55 -10.57 -11.10
CA LYS A 9 20.92 -11.05 -10.88
C LYS A 9 21.65 -10.30 -9.75
N ALA A 10 21.35 -9.02 -9.52
CA ALA A 10 21.92 -8.28 -8.41
C ALA A 10 21.52 -8.91 -7.06
N ARG A 11 20.29 -9.39 -6.97
CA ARG A 11 19.78 -10.09 -5.78
C ARG A 11 20.54 -11.39 -5.48
N GLN A 12 20.96 -12.13 -6.49
CA GLN A 12 21.82 -13.31 -6.31
C GLN A 12 23.21 -12.92 -5.79
N ALA A 13 23.74 -11.77 -6.21
CA ALA A 13 25.05 -11.29 -5.77
C ALA A 13 25.08 -10.90 -4.30
N ILE A 14 23.95 -10.50 -3.71
CA ILE A 14 23.87 -10.06 -2.30
C ILE A 14 24.34 -11.15 -1.36
N LYS A 15 24.06 -12.42 -1.62
CA LYS A 15 24.57 -13.53 -0.81
C LYS A 15 26.10 -13.52 -0.70
N HIS A 16 26.81 -13.15 -1.75
CA HIS A 16 28.27 -13.04 -1.75
C HIS A 16 28.72 -11.76 -1.05
N LEU A 17 27.98 -10.65 -1.24
CA LEU A 17 28.30 -9.38 -0.64
C LEU A 17 28.11 -9.42 0.89
N VAL A 18 27.05 -10.07 1.38
CA VAL A 18 26.83 -10.26 2.84
C VAL A 18 27.94 -11.04 3.48
N LYS A 19 28.49 -12.06 2.82
CA LYS A 19 29.64 -12.83 3.32
C LYS A 19 30.91 -12.00 3.47
N ASP A 20 31.07 -10.96 2.66
CA ASP A 20 32.20 -10.03 2.72
C ASP A 20 32.13 -9.09 3.96
N ALA A 21 30.94 -9.01 4.59
CA ALA A 21 30.69 -8.33 5.86
C ALA A 21 31.16 -6.85 5.95
N ARG A 22 31.39 -6.18 4.80
CA ARG A 22 31.84 -4.78 4.77
C ARG A 22 30.72 -3.78 4.94
N TYR A 23 29.49 -4.13 4.55
CA TYR A 23 28.34 -3.24 4.52
C TYR A 23 27.06 -3.96 4.96
N HIS A 24 26.09 -3.18 5.42
CA HIS A 24 24.71 -3.62 5.53
C HIS A 24 24.00 -3.34 4.22
N TYR A 25 23.23 -4.30 3.74
CA TYR A 25 22.54 -4.22 2.46
C TYR A 25 21.06 -4.08 2.69
N ILE A 26 20.44 -3.08 2.04
CA ILE A 26 18.99 -2.86 2.01
C ILE A 26 18.55 -2.95 0.57
N GLU A 27 17.52 -3.76 0.32
CA GLU A 27 16.87 -3.88 -0.98
C GLU A 27 15.46 -3.30 -0.90
N THR A 28 15.06 -2.56 -1.91
CA THR A 28 13.67 -2.11 -2.07
C THR A 28 13.09 -2.64 -3.37
N GLY A 29 11.77 -2.74 -3.44
CA GLY A 29 11.08 -3.10 -4.66
C GLY A 29 9.59 -3.38 -4.44
N SER A 30 8.82 -3.27 -5.52
CA SER A 30 7.40 -3.57 -5.54
C SER A 30 7.15 -5.08 -5.42
N LEU A 31 6.35 -5.51 -4.46
CA LEU A 31 6.05 -6.93 -4.22
C LEU A 31 5.41 -7.62 -5.44
N ILE A 32 4.54 -6.91 -6.18
CA ILE A 32 3.87 -7.50 -7.36
C ILE A 32 4.86 -7.79 -8.50
N SER A 33 5.83 -6.91 -8.69
CA SER A 33 6.88 -7.08 -9.70
C SER A 33 7.93 -8.10 -9.26
N ILE A 34 8.26 -8.15 -7.97
CA ILE A 34 9.22 -9.11 -7.42
C ILE A 34 8.74 -10.54 -7.63
N LYS A 35 7.48 -10.86 -7.34
CA LYS A 35 6.95 -12.22 -7.51
C LYS A 35 7.08 -12.74 -8.94
N LYS A 36 6.80 -11.91 -9.96
CA LYS A 36 6.92 -12.31 -11.37
C LYS A 36 8.37 -12.49 -11.83
N ASN A 37 9.26 -11.61 -11.39
CA ASN A 37 10.63 -11.55 -11.91
C ASN A 37 11.62 -12.44 -11.13
N VAL A 38 11.19 -13.02 -9.99
CA VAL A 38 12.08 -13.74 -9.05
C VAL A 38 11.67 -15.20 -8.86
N GLN A 39 10.72 -15.72 -9.67
CA GLN A 39 10.25 -17.10 -9.54
C GLN A 39 11.37 -18.15 -9.65
N ASP A 40 12.45 -17.84 -10.40
CA ASP A 40 13.59 -18.74 -10.64
C ASP A 40 14.87 -18.33 -9.89
N ILE A 41 14.78 -17.39 -8.92
CA ILE A 41 15.96 -16.89 -8.20
C ILE A 41 15.99 -17.43 -6.78
N LEU A 42 17.10 -18.08 -6.42
CA LEU A 42 17.39 -18.49 -5.05
C LEU A 42 17.51 -17.25 -4.15
N ILE A 43 16.50 -17.06 -3.30
CA ILE A 43 16.49 -16.00 -2.28
C ILE A 43 17.51 -16.35 -1.19
N PRO A 44 18.40 -15.43 -0.80
CA PRO A 44 19.32 -15.67 0.31
C PRO A 44 18.55 -15.99 1.60
N SER A 45 18.99 -17.00 2.35
CA SER A 45 18.40 -17.35 3.65
C SER A 45 18.66 -16.32 4.75
N GLU A 46 19.56 -15.37 4.48
CA GLU A 46 19.97 -14.30 5.38
C GLU A 46 19.12 -13.02 5.25
N GLU A 47 18.03 -13.08 4.50
CA GLU A 47 17.14 -11.95 4.24
C GLU A 47 16.16 -11.72 5.40
N HIS A 48 16.07 -10.49 5.89
CA HIS A 48 14.99 -10.03 6.76
C HIS A 48 14.00 -9.16 5.99
N LYS A 49 12.77 -9.64 5.83
CA LYS A 49 11.72 -8.92 5.07
C LYS A 49 10.99 -7.92 5.95
N ILE A 50 10.95 -6.68 5.51
CA ILE A 50 10.20 -5.61 6.14
C ILE A 50 9.12 -5.15 5.14
N ASN A 51 7.86 -5.22 5.57
CA ASN A 51 6.76 -4.64 4.80
C ASN A 51 6.62 -3.17 5.16
N VAL A 52 6.66 -2.30 4.15
CA VAL A 52 6.39 -0.87 4.31
C VAL A 52 4.96 -0.61 3.84
N PHE A 53 4.11 -0.16 4.76
CA PHE A 53 2.73 0.21 4.49
C PHE A 53 2.58 1.72 4.37
N PRO A 54 1.47 2.22 3.79
CA PRO A 54 1.10 3.62 3.95
C PRO A 54 1.04 4.01 5.42
N MET A 55 1.26 5.30 5.70
CA MET A 55 1.20 5.86 7.06
C MET A 55 -0.14 5.53 7.72
N ASP A 56 -0.09 5.10 8.96
CA ASP A 56 -1.28 4.99 9.79
C ASP A 56 -1.71 6.36 10.35
N TYR A 57 -2.79 6.37 11.15
CA TYR A 57 -3.30 7.62 11.72
C TYR A 57 -2.32 8.27 12.70
N GLU A 58 -1.54 7.48 13.41
CA GLU A 58 -0.56 7.98 14.37
C GLU A 58 0.62 8.61 13.62
N GLU A 59 1.17 7.94 12.63
CA GLU A 59 2.24 8.44 11.76
C GLU A 59 1.82 9.71 11.00
N PHE A 60 0.55 9.76 10.53
CA PHE A 60 -0.03 10.96 9.94
C PHE A 60 -0.04 12.13 10.93
N ASN A 61 -0.41 11.91 12.19
CA ASN A 61 -0.35 12.97 13.21
C ASN A 61 1.09 13.41 13.48
N TRP A 62 2.05 12.50 13.51
CA TRP A 62 3.46 12.86 13.64
C TRP A 62 3.95 13.73 12.49
N ALA A 63 3.55 13.40 11.26
CA ALA A 63 3.84 14.24 10.09
C ALA A 63 3.24 15.65 10.21
N LEU A 64 2.09 15.79 10.88
CA LEU A 64 1.47 17.08 11.22
C LEU A 64 2.13 17.78 12.43
N GLY A 65 3.20 17.23 13.01
CA GLY A 65 3.84 17.76 14.22
C GLY A 65 3.02 17.59 15.50
N LYS A 66 2.04 16.66 15.50
CA LYS A 66 1.16 16.39 16.66
C LYS A 66 1.64 15.15 17.40
N SER A 67 1.78 15.22 18.75
CA SER A 67 1.97 14.04 19.59
C SER A 67 0.65 13.30 19.81
N THR A 68 0.71 11.98 19.82
CA THR A 68 -0.39 11.06 20.13
C THR A 68 -0.25 10.43 21.52
N ASP A 69 0.81 10.71 22.26
CA ASP A 69 1.17 10.06 23.53
C ASP A 69 0.07 10.17 24.59
N SER A 70 -0.57 11.36 24.69
CA SER A 70 -1.66 11.57 25.63
C SER A 70 -2.85 10.67 25.37
N ILE A 71 -3.18 10.46 24.08
CA ILE A 71 -4.29 9.60 23.65
C ILE A 71 -3.94 8.14 23.91
N ARG A 72 -2.72 7.74 23.55
CA ARG A 72 -2.20 6.39 23.81
C ARG A 72 -2.29 6.07 25.31
N THR A 73 -1.82 6.97 26.16
CA THR A 73 -1.89 6.82 27.64
C THR A 73 -3.33 6.66 28.15
N LEU A 74 -4.29 7.42 27.59
CA LEU A 74 -5.71 7.30 27.98
C LEU A 74 -6.28 5.93 27.57
N VAL A 75 -5.97 5.46 26.36
CA VAL A 75 -6.40 4.15 25.87
C VAL A 75 -5.81 3.03 26.72
N GLU A 76 -4.49 3.06 26.98
CA GLU A 76 -3.80 2.06 27.81
C GLU A 76 -4.36 1.98 29.25
N LYS A 77 -4.74 3.13 29.81
CA LYS A 77 -5.35 3.21 31.14
C LYS A 77 -6.86 2.98 31.18
N ASN A 78 -7.49 2.70 30.05
CA ASN A 78 -8.94 2.55 29.91
C ASN A 78 -9.73 3.78 30.43
N VAL A 79 -9.17 4.99 30.28
CA VAL A 79 -9.79 6.24 30.68
C VAL A 79 -10.59 6.82 29.52
N ALA A 80 -11.84 7.17 29.78
CA ALA A 80 -12.71 7.77 28.77
C ALA A 80 -12.15 9.12 28.28
N ILE A 81 -12.16 9.30 26.96
CA ILE A 81 -11.81 10.57 26.32
C ILE A 81 -12.99 11.50 26.45
N GLY A 82 -12.80 12.69 27.03
CA GLY A 82 -13.87 13.69 27.15
C GLY A 82 -14.39 14.14 25.77
N ASP A 83 -15.67 14.55 25.72
CA ASP A 83 -16.40 14.88 24.48
C ASP A 83 -15.69 15.88 23.58
N MET A 84 -15.07 16.91 24.14
CA MET A 84 -14.34 17.93 23.37
C MET A 84 -13.13 17.33 22.67
N THR A 85 -12.36 16.51 23.36
CA THR A 85 -11.18 15.82 22.82
C THR A 85 -11.61 14.81 21.77
N ASN A 86 -12.67 14.05 22.01
CA ASN A 86 -13.22 13.10 21.06
C ASN A 86 -13.67 13.79 19.75
N ARG A 87 -14.38 14.91 19.83
CA ARG A 87 -14.79 15.68 18.63
C ARG A 87 -13.58 16.14 17.82
N LYS A 88 -12.51 16.60 18.47
CA LYS A 88 -11.27 17.01 17.80
C LYS A 88 -10.62 15.82 17.12
N LEU A 89 -10.48 14.69 17.80
CA LEU A 89 -9.92 13.47 17.24
C LEU A 89 -10.70 12.98 16.04
N MET A 90 -12.04 12.94 16.15
CA MET A 90 -12.89 12.50 15.04
C MET A 90 -12.82 13.44 13.84
N ARG A 91 -12.63 14.74 14.05
CA ARG A 91 -12.38 15.69 12.95
C ARG A 91 -11.02 15.39 12.28
N ASP A 92 -9.97 15.24 13.06
CA ASP A 92 -8.64 14.99 12.56
C ASP A 92 -8.57 13.61 11.85
N PHE A 93 -9.28 12.61 12.37
CA PHE A 93 -9.41 11.30 11.73
C PHE A 93 -10.14 11.36 10.38
N ARG A 94 -11.18 12.21 10.25
CA ARG A 94 -11.84 12.44 8.95
C ARG A 94 -10.90 13.06 7.93
N ILE A 95 -10.02 13.97 8.36
CA ILE A 95 -8.98 14.53 7.48
C ILE A 95 -8.03 13.42 7.03
N TYR A 96 -7.57 12.56 7.96
CA TYR A 96 -6.75 11.40 7.60
C TYR A 96 -7.46 10.48 6.61
N MET A 97 -8.74 10.18 6.80
CA MET A 97 -9.50 9.36 5.84
C MET A 97 -9.60 10.03 4.45
N ALA A 98 -9.67 11.36 4.40
CA ALA A 98 -9.71 12.10 3.13
C ALA A 98 -8.34 12.16 2.44
N VAL A 99 -7.26 12.37 3.20
CA VAL A 99 -5.89 12.47 2.68
C VAL A 99 -5.32 11.08 2.39
N GLY A 100 -5.51 10.13 3.30
CA GLY A 100 -4.88 8.80 3.25
C GLY A 100 -3.47 8.80 3.84
N GLY A 101 -2.81 7.64 3.75
CA GLY A 101 -1.49 7.41 4.34
C GLY A 101 -0.33 7.39 3.36
N MET A 102 -0.55 7.69 2.07
CA MET A 102 0.55 7.73 1.10
C MET A 102 1.46 8.92 1.37
N PRO A 103 2.78 8.73 1.62
CA PRO A 103 3.68 9.81 2.04
C PRO A 103 3.69 11.02 1.10
N GLN A 104 3.63 10.79 -0.20
CA GLN A 104 3.58 11.84 -1.22
C GLN A 104 2.31 12.69 -1.08
N VAL A 105 1.15 12.03 -0.89
CA VAL A 105 -0.14 12.71 -0.69
C VAL A 105 -0.17 13.49 0.63
N VAL A 106 0.40 12.90 1.70
CA VAL A 106 0.54 13.59 3.00
C VAL A 106 1.42 14.82 2.87
N SER A 107 2.54 14.72 2.14
CA SER A 107 3.42 15.86 1.85
C SER A 107 2.70 16.98 1.09
N THR A 108 1.91 16.62 0.07
CA THR A 108 1.08 17.60 -0.67
C THR A 108 0.08 18.29 0.25
N TYR A 109 -0.58 17.55 1.14
CA TYR A 109 -1.48 18.14 2.13
C TYR A 109 -0.77 19.09 3.08
N LEU A 110 0.40 18.72 3.61
CA LEU A 110 1.20 19.55 4.51
C LEU A 110 1.65 20.88 3.85
N GLN A 111 1.99 20.82 2.57
CA GLN A 111 2.48 21.99 1.83
C GLN A 111 1.36 22.93 1.39
N THR A 112 0.21 22.38 1.01
CA THR A 112 -0.84 23.17 0.36
C THR A 112 -2.07 23.40 1.23
N ASN A 113 -2.31 22.53 2.21
CA ASN A 113 -3.56 22.45 3.00
C ASN A 113 -4.81 22.49 2.10
N ASN A 114 -4.71 21.88 0.91
CA ASN A 114 -5.74 21.90 -0.13
C ASN A 114 -6.13 20.46 -0.51
N LEU A 115 -7.40 20.10 -0.31
CA LEU A 115 -7.90 18.78 -0.63
C LEU A 115 -8.02 18.51 -2.14
N ASP A 116 -8.23 19.55 -2.97
CA ASP A 116 -8.25 19.36 -4.43
C ASP A 116 -6.87 18.96 -4.95
N ALA A 117 -5.79 19.55 -4.39
CA ALA A 117 -4.42 19.15 -4.71
C ALA A 117 -4.13 17.72 -4.24
N VAL A 118 -4.63 17.35 -3.06
CA VAL A 118 -4.53 15.98 -2.51
C VAL A 118 -5.25 14.97 -3.42
N ASP A 119 -6.45 15.29 -3.87
CA ASP A 119 -7.23 14.38 -4.74
C ASP A 119 -6.56 14.20 -6.11
N LYS A 120 -5.99 15.27 -6.67
CA LYS A 120 -5.20 15.18 -7.89
C LYS A 120 -4.01 14.23 -7.70
N GLU A 121 -3.23 14.41 -6.64
CA GLU A 121 -2.07 13.56 -6.34
C GLU A 121 -2.47 12.07 -6.19
N LYS A 122 -3.59 11.80 -5.51
CA LYS A 122 -4.12 10.43 -5.39
C LYS A 122 -4.49 9.83 -6.74
N LEU A 123 -5.14 10.60 -7.61
CA LEU A 123 -5.52 10.15 -8.94
C LEU A 123 -4.29 9.86 -9.81
N ASP A 124 -3.27 10.69 -9.73
CA ASP A 124 -1.99 10.47 -10.42
C ASP A 124 -1.32 9.16 -9.96
N ILE A 125 -1.29 8.89 -8.65
CA ILE A 125 -0.77 7.63 -8.08
C ILE A 125 -1.61 6.42 -8.55
N ILE A 126 -2.93 6.51 -8.53
CA ILE A 126 -3.82 5.43 -8.99
C ILE A 126 -3.57 5.12 -10.47
N SER A 127 -3.42 6.16 -11.30
CA SER A 127 -3.12 6.01 -12.73
C SER A 127 -1.79 5.28 -12.97
N LEU A 128 -0.76 5.60 -12.18
CA LEU A 128 0.53 4.90 -12.24
C LEU A 128 0.38 3.41 -11.88
N TYR A 129 -0.39 3.08 -10.84
CA TYR A 129 -0.66 1.68 -10.49
C TYR A 129 -1.42 0.95 -11.61
N GLU A 130 -2.43 1.58 -12.21
CA GLU A 130 -3.16 0.99 -13.33
C GLU A 130 -2.25 0.69 -14.52
N ASP A 131 -1.32 1.58 -14.83
CA ASP A 131 -0.36 1.37 -15.92
C ASP A 131 0.65 0.26 -15.59
N ASP A 132 1.09 0.15 -14.37
CA ASP A 132 1.96 -0.94 -13.94
C ASP A 132 1.21 -2.29 -13.95
N LEU A 133 -0.04 -2.32 -13.52
CA LEU A 133 -0.87 -3.53 -13.60
C LEU A 133 -1.10 -3.98 -15.05
N LYS A 134 -1.24 -3.06 -16.01
CA LYS A 134 -1.34 -3.37 -17.45
C LYS A 134 -0.03 -3.95 -18.01
N LYS A 135 1.13 -3.47 -17.55
CA LYS A 135 2.44 -4.06 -17.90
C LYS A 135 2.56 -5.49 -17.38
N ILE A 136 2.05 -5.75 -16.17
CA ILE A 136 2.07 -7.07 -15.53
C ILE A 136 1.11 -8.04 -16.21
N ASP A 137 -0.11 -7.59 -16.49
CA ASP A 137 -1.14 -8.36 -17.20
C ASP A 137 -1.63 -7.60 -18.44
N PRO A 138 -1.01 -7.84 -19.61
CA PRO A 138 -1.39 -7.18 -20.88
C PRO A 138 -2.84 -7.46 -21.31
N SER A 139 -3.52 -8.45 -20.72
CA SER A 139 -4.95 -8.68 -20.98
C SER A 139 -5.85 -7.59 -20.40
N GLY A 140 -5.33 -6.74 -19.51
CA GLY A 140 -6.05 -5.68 -18.82
C GLY A 140 -6.97 -6.14 -17.68
N ARG A 141 -7.15 -7.46 -17.51
CA ARG A 141 -8.11 -7.99 -16.52
C ARG A 141 -7.69 -7.71 -15.07
N LEU A 142 -6.39 -7.71 -14.78
CA LEU A 142 -5.85 -7.35 -13.48
C LEU A 142 -6.16 -5.89 -13.14
N SER A 143 -5.99 -4.98 -14.10
CA SER A 143 -6.34 -3.57 -13.97
C SER A 143 -7.85 -3.37 -13.80
N ASP A 144 -8.70 -4.11 -14.56
CA ASP A 144 -10.15 -4.06 -14.43
C ASP A 144 -10.61 -4.50 -13.03
N ILE A 145 -10.02 -5.57 -12.48
CA ILE A 145 -10.30 -6.04 -11.11
C ILE A 145 -9.96 -4.94 -10.12
N TYR A 146 -8.78 -4.34 -10.22
CA TYR A 146 -8.33 -3.26 -9.34
C TYR A 146 -9.26 -2.04 -9.41
N ALA A 147 -9.56 -1.55 -10.61
CA ALA A 147 -10.44 -0.39 -10.84
C ALA A 147 -11.87 -0.59 -10.35
N SER A 148 -12.34 -1.85 -10.26
CA SER A 148 -13.70 -2.16 -9.79
C SER A 148 -13.85 -2.13 -8.26
N ILE A 149 -12.75 -2.17 -7.49
CA ILE A 149 -12.78 -2.28 -6.03
C ILE A 149 -13.58 -1.14 -5.38
N PRO A 150 -13.35 0.15 -5.69
CA PRO A 150 -14.08 1.24 -5.04
C PRO A 150 -15.60 1.15 -5.27
N SER A 151 -16.02 0.79 -6.47
CA SER A 151 -17.46 0.68 -6.80
C SER A 151 -18.12 -0.48 -6.05
N GLN A 152 -17.44 -1.60 -5.90
CA GLN A 152 -17.97 -2.75 -5.15
C GLN A 152 -18.00 -2.49 -3.64
N LEU A 153 -17.01 -1.80 -3.09
CA LEU A 153 -17.02 -1.36 -1.69
C LEU A 153 -18.19 -0.40 -1.41
N ALA A 154 -18.47 0.53 -2.33
CA ALA A 154 -19.60 1.47 -2.21
C ALA A 154 -20.96 0.75 -2.14
N LEU A 155 -21.08 -0.43 -2.73
CA LEU A 155 -22.30 -1.26 -2.65
C LEU A 155 -22.48 -1.97 -1.29
N LYS A 156 -21.56 -1.80 -0.35
CA LYS A 156 -21.59 -2.43 1.00
C LYS A 156 -21.82 -3.95 0.96
N ARG A 157 -21.26 -4.62 -0.03
CA ARG A 157 -21.37 -6.07 -0.18
C ARG A 157 -20.30 -6.79 0.65
N ASN A 158 -20.67 -7.92 1.24
CA ASN A 158 -19.77 -8.75 2.04
C ASN A 158 -18.80 -9.61 1.20
N ARG A 159 -18.92 -9.56 -0.14
CA ARG A 159 -18.08 -10.36 -1.04
C ARG A 159 -17.77 -9.60 -2.32
N PHE A 160 -16.52 -9.64 -2.72
CA PHE A 160 -16.06 -9.13 -4.00
C PHE A 160 -16.52 -10.06 -5.14
N LYS A 161 -17.12 -9.50 -6.20
CA LYS A 161 -17.62 -10.26 -7.35
C LYS A 161 -16.74 -10.03 -8.58
N ILE A 162 -15.84 -10.96 -8.83
CA ILE A 162 -14.88 -10.91 -9.94
C ILE A 162 -15.57 -10.80 -11.31
N ALA A 163 -16.69 -11.51 -11.51
CA ALA A 163 -17.42 -11.49 -12.77
C ALA A 163 -18.01 -10.10 -13.10
N GLU A 164 -18.39 -9.30 -12.09
CA GLU A 164 -18.84 -7.92 -12.28
C GLU A 164 -17.64 -6.99 -12.61
N ALA A 165 -16.47 -7.26 -12.01
CA ALA A 165 -15.24 -6.50 -12.25
C ALA A 165 -14.77 -6.59 -13.71
N THR A 166 -14.73 -7.80 -14.25
CA THR A 166 -14.16 -8.07 -15.59
C THR A 166 -15.19 -7.91 -16.72
N LYS A 167 -16.45 -7.57 -16.39
CA LYS A 167 -17.58 -7.44 -17.35
C LYS A 167 -17.70 -8.62 -18.32
N SER A 168 -17.20 -9.78 -17.91
CA SER A 168 -17.17 -10.97 -18.75
C SER A 168 -17.33 -12.24 -17.89
N ARG A 169 -17.48 -13.39 -18.56
CA ARG A 169 -17.55 -14.67 -17.87
C ARG A 169 -16.28 -14.89 -17.02
N ARG A 170 -16.46 -15.24 -15.73
CA ARG A 170 -15.37 -15.53 -14.79
C ARG A 170 -14.42 -16.58 -15.37
N GLN A 171 -13.14 -16.30 -15.31
CA GLN A 171 -12.08 -17.25 -15.67
C GLN A 171 -11.38 -17.70 -14.38
N ILE A 172 -10.90 -18.93 -14.35
CA ILE A 172 -10.14 -19.48 -13.19
C ILE A 172 -8.95 -18.56 -12.86
N LYS A 173 -8.26 -18.09 -13.88
CA LYS A 173 -7.12 -17.14 -13.73
C LYS A 173 -7.48 -15.79 -13.11
N ASP A 174 -8.75 -15.40 -13.05
CA ASP A 174 -9.14 -14.14 -12.42
C ASP A 174 -9.08 -14.21 -10.90
N GLU A 175 -9.23 -15.40 -10.31
CA GLU A 175 -9.00 -15.62 -8.89
C GLU A 175 -7.51 -15.48 -8.57
N GLU A 176 -6.64 -16.06 -9.38
CA GLU A 176 -5.19 -15.91 -9.24
C GLU A 176 -4.77 -14.45 -9.30
N ARG A 177 -5.34 -13.67 -10.24
CA ARG A 177 -5.12 -12.22 -10.34
C ARG A 177 -5.54 -11.45 -9.08
N LEU A 178 -6.70 -11.78 -8.51
CA LEU A 178 -7.14 -11.16 -7.26
C LEU A 178 -6.21 -11.52 -6.10
N PHE A 179 -5.76 -12.78 -6.02
CA PHE A 179 -4.78 -13.20 -5.03
C PHE A 179 -3.44 -12.49 -5.22
N ASP A 180 -2.99 -12.26 -6.45
CA ASP A 180 -1.77 -11.50 -6.73
C ASP A 180 -1.86 -10.06 -6.21
N LEU A 181 -3.02 -9.40 -6.36
CA LEU A 181 -3.25 -8.06 -5.80
C LEU A 181 -3.21 -8.06 -4.26
N ILE A 182 -3.82 -9.06 -3.62
CA ILE A 182 -3.83 -9.19 -2.16
C ILE A 182 -2.42 -9.49 -1.65
N ASP A 183 -1.74 -10.44 -2.26
CA ASP A 183 -0.40 -10.86 -1.87
C ASP A 183 0.65 -9.77 -2.07
N SER A 184 0.45 -8.90 -3.08
CA SER A 184 1.30 -7.72 -3.32
C SER A 184 1.06 -6.58 -2.33
N LYS A 185 0.05 -6.71 -1.44
CA LYS A 185 -0.36 -5.67 -0.48
C LYS A 185 -0.87 -4.38 -1.10
N ILE A 186 -1.13 -4.35 -2.41
CA ILE A 186 -1.82 -3.22 -3.09
C ILE A 186 -3.27 -3.16 -2.62
N VAL A 187 -3.87 -4.32 -2.38
CA VAL A 187 -5.23 -4.45 -1.84
C VAL A 187 -5.17 -5.24 -0.54
N LEU A 188 -5.84 -4.72 0.49
CA LEU A 188 -5.97 -5.39 1.77
C LEU A 188 -7.37 -6.00 1.90
N PRO A 189 -7.49 -7.30 2.21
CA PRO A 189 -8.79 -7.89 2.53
C PRO A 189 -9.28 -7.37 3.88
N CYS A 190 -10.56 -7.05 3.99
CA CYS A 190 -11.24 -6.64 5.23
C CYS A 190 -12.45 -7.54 5.50
#